data_452514521780811a33330a88527ba043
#
_entry.id   452514521780811a33330a88527ba043
#
_cell.length_a   1.000
_cell.length_b   1.000
_cell.length_c   1.000
_cell.angle_alpha   90.00
_cell.angle_beta   90.00
_cell.angle_gamma   90.00
#
_symmetry.space_group_name_H-M   'P 1'
#
loop_
_entity.id
_entity.type
_entity.pdbx_description
1 polymer ?
#
loop_
_entity_poly.entity_id
_entity_poly.type
_entity_poly.pdbx_seq_one_letter_code
_entity_poly.pdbx_strand_id
1 'polypeptide(L)'
;MRVAITGANGFVGRNLIALLLADIPAGEIRALVRTPRQAAAELPTADLDIRVADVTRPESLRGVFDGCDAVVHTVAIPTERHGSFAAVNVGGTRNVVAEAERAGVRRIVHLSAIGASATSPYPFLRSKGEGEDAVTAARIPSVVFRPSVLFGPGDDFFPRLGFALHFPIVPVPGDGSARFQPLHVGDLALAIRAALRRDDVLGIHEIGGPDPVTYRELLAETMAGYRKRRPTMNLPVPLMKPAAFLFERVMADPPVTVAQLDLLAVDNTPHPNAMDQVFGIRPRAFRDGGLSYLSAG
;
A
#
# COMPACT_ATOMS: atom_id res chain seq x y z
N MET A 1 20.40 -13.64 -4.78
CA MET A 1 19.85 -12.83 -3.67
C MET A 1 18.47 -13.36 -3.35
N ARG A 2 18.32 -13.95 -2.19
CA ARG A 2 17.01 -14.46 -1.74
C ARG A 2 16.23 -13.37 -1.02
N VAL A 3 15.01 -13.10 -1.51
CA VAL A 3 14.15 -12.04 -0.99
C VAL A 3 12.88 -12.64 -0.39
N ALA A 4 12.59 -12.34 0.87
CA ALA A 4 11.31 -12.67 1.49
C ALA A 4 10.33 -11.50 1.36
N ILE A 5 9.07 -11.80 1.02
CA ILE A 5 8.01 -10.81 0.84
C ILE A 5 6.85 -11.18 1.75
N THR A 6 6.59 -10.38 2.77
CA THR A 6 5.38 -10.51 3.58
C THR A 6 4.22 -9.80 2.89
N GLY A 7 3.02 -10.34 2.96
CA GLY A 7 1.89 -9.83 2.19
C GLY A 7 2.03 -10.11 0.68
N ALA A 8 2.68 -11.22 0.33
CA ALA A 8 2.99 -11.63 -1.03
C ALA A 8 1.76 -11.70 -1.94
N ASN A 9 0.61 -12.10 -1.41
CA ASN A 9 -0.67 -12.18 -2.12
C ASN A 9 -1.44 -10.86 -2.17
N GLY A 10 -0.97 -9.81 -1.50
CA GLY A 10 -1.57 -8.47 -1.56
C GLY A 10 -1.30 -7.75 -2.88
N PHE A 11 -1.96 -6.61 -3.09
CA PHE A 11 -1.84 -5.80 -4.30
C PHE A 11 -0.38 -5.45 -4.64
N VAL A 12 0.38 -4.90 -3.69
CA VAL A 12 1.79 -4.57 -3.89
C VAL A 12 2.65 -5.83 -4.03
N GLY A 13 2.44 -6.83 -3.15
CA GLY A 13 3.23 -8.07 -3.15
C GLY A 13 3.19 -8.80 -4.48
N ARG A 14 2.01 -9.00 -5.06
CA ARG A 14 1.84 -9.68 -6.37
C ARG A 14 2.55 -8.94 -7.50
N ASN A 15 2.38 -7.62 -7.56
CA ASN A 15 3.03 -6.79 -8.58
C ASN A 15 4.55 -6.78 -8.43
N LEU A 16 5.06 -6.77 -7.19
CA LEU A 16 6.48 -6.86 -6.92
C LEU A 16 7.03 -8.23 -7.33
N ILE A 17 6.37 -9.33 -6.97
CA ILE A 17 6.79 -10.68 -7.35
C ILE A 17 6.84 -10.81 -8.88
N ALA A 18 5.80 -10.36 -9.58
CA ALA A 18 5.77 -10.41 -11.03
C ALA A 18 6.95 -9.66 -11.68
N LEU A 19 7.34 -8.51 -11.11
CA LEU A 19 8.51 -7.76 -11.56
C LEU A 19 9.82 -8.50 -11.25
N LEU A 20 9.96 -9.04 -10.02
CA LEU A 20 11.20 -9.68 -9.58
C LEU A 20 11.50 -10.99 -10.33
N LEU A 21 10.48 -11.71 -10.77
CA LEU A 21 10.63 -12.94 -11.57
C LEU A 21 11.37 -12.72 -12.90
N ALA A 22 11.44 -11.49 -13.40
CA ALA A 22 12.26 -11.17 -14.57
C ALA A 22 13.77 -11.23 -14.30
N ASP A 23 14.18 -11.07 -13.03
CA ASP A 23 15.57 -10.90 -12.63
C ASP A 23 16.05 -11.94 -11.60
N ILE A 24 15.12 -12.55 -10.87
CA ILE A 24 15.39 -13.45 -9.73
C ILE A 24 14.68 -14.79 -9.99
N PRO A 25 15.37 -15.92 -9.91
CA PRO A 25 14.73 -17.23 -10.00
C PRO A 25 13.59 -17.38 -8.97
N ALA A 26 12.50 -18.00 -9.37
CA ALA A 26 11.29 -18.12 -8.51
C ALA A 26 11.61 -18.72 -7.13
N GLY A 27 12.44 -19.76 -7.05
CA GLY A 27 12.85 -20.38 -5.78
C GLY A 27 13.71 -19.50 -4.85
N GLU A 28 14.20 -18.35 -5.35
CA GLU A 28 14.88 -17.32 -4.56
C GLU A 28 13.92 -16.24 -4.03
N ILE A 29 12.65 -16.29 -4.43
CA ILE A 29 11.59 -15.40 -3.93
C ILE A 29 10.76 -16.18 -2.91
N ARG A 30 10.91 -15.83 -1.64
CA ARG A 30 10.13 -16.39 -0.55
C ARG A 30 8.85 -15.59 -0.34
N ALA A 31 7.71 -16.19 -0.67
CA ALA A 31 6.40 -15.55 -0.57
C ALA A 31 5.70 -15.96 0.74
N LEU A 32 5.49 -15.00 1.66
CA LEU A 32 4.75 -15.25 2.90
C LEU A 32 3.26 -14.94 2.70
N VAL A 33 2.43 -15.94 3.01
CA VAL A 33 0.97 -15.87 2.95
C VAL A 33 0.36 -16.39 4.25
N ARG A 34 -0.85 -15.97 4.61
CA ARG A 34 -1.51 -16.45 5.84
C ARG A 34 -2.08 -17.84 5.71
N THR A 35 -2.47 -18.25 4.50
CA THR A 35 -3.05 -19.59 4.26
C THR A 35 -2.56 -20.16 2.92
N PRO A 36 -2.45 -21.50 2.79
CA PRO A 36 -2.10 -22.15 1.53
C PRO A 36 -3.06 -21.81 0.38
N ARG A 37 -4.36 -21.62 0.69
CA ARG A 37 -5.37 -21.25 -0.30
C ARG A 37 -5.09 -19.90 -0.96
N GLN A 38 -4.59 -18.92 -0.20
CA GLN A 38 -4.20 -17.61 -0.73
C GLN A 38 -3.03 -17.72 -1.71
N ALA A 39 -2.06 -18.60 -1.40
CA ALA A 39 -0.94 -18.85 -2.31
C ALA A 39 -1.43 -19.41 -3.66
N ALA A 40 -2.27 -20.44 -3.62
CA ALA A 40 -2.76 -21.09 -4.84
C ALA A 40 -3.63 -20.18 -5.72
N ALA A 41 -4.40 -19.27 -5.12
CA ALA A 41 -5.35 -18.43 -5.84
C ALA A 41 -4.76 -17.12 -6.39
N GLU A 42 -3.71 -16.59 -5.75
CA GLU A 42 -3.33 -15.19 -5.92
C GLU A 42 -1.86 -14.96 -6.31
N LEU A 43 -1.01 -15.99 -6.21
CA LEU A 43 0.40 -15.85 -6.60
C LEU A 43 0.61 -16.21 -8.08
N PRO A 44 1.56 -15.52 -8.77
CA PRO A 44 1.74 -15.66 -10.22
C PRO A 44 2.33 -17.01 -10.65
N THR A 45 2.96 -17.76 -9.74
CA THR A 45 3.52 -19.09 -10.01
C THR A 45 3.62 -19.93 -8.74
N ALA A 46 3.54 -21.27 -8.90
CA ALA A 46 3.74 -22.22 -7.82
C ALA A 46 5.23 -22.51 -7.49
N ASP A 47 6.16 -22.05 -8.33
CA ASP A 47 7.61 -22.32 -8.18
C ASP A 47 8.28 -21.42 -7.13
N LEU A 48 7.54 -20.53 -6.49
CA LEU A 48 8.01 -19.68 -5.40
C LEU A 48 8.28 -20.52 -4.14
N ASP A 49 9.24 -20.07 -3.31
CA ASP A 49 9.40 -20.62 -1.94
C ASP A 49 8.26 -20.08 -1.05
N ILE A 50 7.13 -20.78 -1.03
CA ILE A 50 5.93 -20.37 -0.31
C ILE A 50 6.03 -20.77 1.15
N ARG A 51 5.81 -19.79 2.06
CA ARG A 51 5.74 -20.00 3.50
C ARG A 51 4.41 -19.50 4.06
N VAL A 52 3.83 -20.30 4.95
CA VAL A 52 2.61 -19.90 5.67
C VAL A 52 3.01 -19.28 7.00
N ALA A 53 2.72 -17.98 7.16
CA ALA A 53 3.01 -17.24 8.38
C ALA A 53 2.06 -16.05 8.54
N ASP A 54 1.71 -15.75 9.79
CA ASP A 54 0.92 -14.59 10.18
C ASP A 54 1.81 -13.64 10.98
N VAL A 55 1.99 -12.41 10.50
CA VAL A 55 2.84 -11.40 11.15
C VAL A 55 2.39 -11.07 12.58
N THR A 56 1.12 -11.30 12.91
CA THR A 56 0.59 -11.10 14.27
C THR A 56 0.96 -12.23 15.24
N ARG A 57 1.54 -13.33 14.74
CA ARG A 57 1.91 -14.52 15.50
C ARG A 57 3.41 -14.76 15.42
N PRO A 58 4.22 -14.29 16.38
CA PRO A 58 5.68 -14.42 16.35
C PRO A 58 6.17 -15.86 16.16
N GLU A 59 5.45 -16.83 16.73
CA GLU A 59 5.77 -18.26 16.60
C GLU A 59 5.68 -18.75 15.15
N SER A 60 4.78 -18.20 14.35
CA SER A 60 4.63 -18.55 12.93
C SER A 60 5.72 -17.95 12.05
N LEU A 61 6.40 -16.91 12.52
CA LEU A 61 7.49 -16.25 11.80
C LEU A 61 8.85 -16.94 12.06
N ARG A 62 8.97 -17.79 13.08
CA ARG A 62 10.25 -18.37 13.46
C ARG A 62 10.86 -19.18 12.31
N GLY A 63 12.07 -18.78 11.88
CA GLY A 63 12.83 -19.41 10.80
C GLY A 63 12.38 -19.05 9.39
N VAL A 64 11.31 -18.26 9.23
CA VAL A 64 10.79 -17.95 7.88
C VAL A 64 11.71 -17.04 7.06
N PHE A 65 12.67 -16.36 7.69
CA PHE A 65 13.65 -15.52 6.99
C PHE A 65 15.05 -16.16 6.94
N ASP A 66 15.23 -17.41 7.45
CA ASP A 66 16.52 -18.07 7.39
C ASP A 66 17.02 -18.20 5.96
N GLY A 67 18.27 -17.75 5.72
CA GLY A 67 18.91 -17.74 4.42
C GLY A 67 18.38 -16.68 3.45
N CYS A 68 17.55 -15.73 3.90
CA CYS A 68 17.15 -14.58 3.10
C CYS A 68 18.15 -13.43 3.24
N ASP A 69 18.46 -12.77 2.12
CA ASP A 69 19.29 -11.58 2.09
C ASP A 69 18.50 -10.32 2.47
N ALA A 70 17.25 -10.26 2.06
CA ALA A 70 16.39 -9.11 2.27
C ALA A 70 14.94 -9.49 2.60
N VAL A 71 14.24 -8.61 3.32
CA VAL A 71 12.82 -8.70 3.60
C VAL A 71 12.11 -7.47 3.05
N VAL A 72 11.06 -7.67 2.26
CA VAL A 72 10.12 -6.63 1.85
C VAL A 72 8.83 -6.80 2.65
N HIS A 73 8.56 -5.84 3.54
CA HIS A 73 7.40 -5.87 4.41
C HIS A 73 6.28 -4.98 3.88
N THR A 74 5.23 -5.60 3.30
CA THR A 74 4.09 -4.89 2.71
C THR A 74 2.78 -5.09 3.47
N VAL A 75 2.78 -5.87 4.55
CA VAL A 75 1.55 -6.14 5.33
C VAL A 75 1.13 -4.90 6.09
N ALA A 76 -0.09 -4.45 5.82
CA ALA A 76 -0.81 -3.47 6.63
C ALA A 76 -2.31 -3.63 6.39
N ILE A 77 -3.11 -3.19 7.35
CA ILE A 77 -4.56 -3.03 7.19
C ILE A 77 -4.90 -1.53 7.15
N PRO A 78 -5.77 -1.08 6.23
CA PRO A 78 -6.20 0.32 6.16
C PRO A 78 -7.36 0.64 7.12
N THR A 79 -8.02 -0.39 7.66
CA THR A 79 -9.13 -0.30 8.62
C THR A 79 -9.08 -1.45 9.63
N GLU A 80 -9.67 -1.30 10.80
CA GLU A 80 -9.63 -2.31 11.88
C GLU A 80 -10.68 -3.44 11.75
N ARG A 81 -11.21 -3.68 10.55
CA ARG A 81 -12.25 -4.72 10.32
C ARG A 81 -11.74 -6.15 10.45
N HIS A 82 -10.48 -6.37 10.08
CA HIS A 82 -9.85 -7.71 10.05
C HIS A 82 -8.66 -7.82 11.00
N GLY A 83 -8.67 -7.03 12.06
CA GLY A 83 -7.62 -6.96 13.07
C GLY A 83 -7.46 -5.51 13.54
N SER A 84 -6.74 -5.28 14.63
CA SER A 84 -6.43 -3.94 15.09
C SER A 84 -5.17 -3.39 14.45
N PHE A 85 -5.08 -2.07 14.29
CA PHE A 85 -3.85 -1.40 13.87
C PHE A 85 -2.68 -1.75 14.79
N ALA A 86 -2.92 -1.81 16.09
CA ALA A 86 -1.91 -2.19 17.07
C ALA A 86 -1.36 -3.61 16.84
N ALA A 87 -2.22 -4.58 16.53
CA ALA A 87 -1.78 -5.95 16.30
C ALA A 87 -1.10 -6.14 14.94
N VAL A 88 -1.69 -5.59 13.85
CA VAL A 88 -1.21 -5.87 12.49
C VAL A 88 -0.13 -4.89 12.06
N ASN A 89 -0.43 -3.57 12.08
CA ASN A 89 0.49 -2.57 11.54
C ASN A 89 1.69 -2.35 12.46
N VAL A 90 1.48 -2.35 13.78
CA VAL A 90 2.56 -2.11 14.75
C VAL A 90 3.19 -3.42 15.21
N GLY A 91 2.43 -4.30 15.85
CA GLY A 91 2.90 -5.59 16.37
C GLY A 91 3.47 -6.48 15.27
N GLY A 92 2.75 -6.58 14.15
CA GLY A 92 3.20 -7.35 12.99
C GLY A 92 4.53 -6.86 12.44
N THR A 93 4.71 -5.52 12.32
CA THR A 93 5.99 -4.95 11.88
C THR A 93 7.11 -5.24 12.87
N ARG A 94 6.86 -5.09 14.19
CA ARG A 94 7.84 -5.42 15.23
C ARG A 94 8.27 -6.89 15.17
N ASN A 95 7.31 -7.80 14.99
CA ASN A 95 7.59 -9.24 14.89
C ASN A 95 8.43 -9.56 13.64
N VAL A 96 8.12 -8.93 12.49
CA VAL A 96 8.92 -9.10 11.26
C VAL A 96 10.34 -8.58 11.45
N VAL A 97 10.52 -7.41 12.06
CA VAL A 97 11.85 -6.84 12.35
C VAL A 97 12.64 -7.77 13.27
N ALA A 98 12.04 -8.22 14.39
CA ALA A 98 12.73 -9.10 15.35
C ALA A 98 13.17 -10.42 14.71
N GLU A 99 12.34 -11.03 13.88
CA GLU A 99 12.70 -12.25 13.18
C GLU A 99 13.73 -12.03 12.07
N ALA A 100 13.68 -10.88 11.37
CA ALA A 100 14.68 -10.52 10.39
C ALA A 100 16.07 -10.29 11.03
N GLU A 101 16.12 -9.67 12.21
CA GLU A 101 17.37 -9.52 13.00
C GLU A 101 17.90 -10.89 13.45
N ARG A 102 17.03 -11.78 13.98
CA ARG A 102 17.40 -13.14 14.37
C ARG A 102 17.99 -13.92 13.20
N ALA A 103 17.40 -13.81 12.02
CA ALA A 103 17.81 -14.53 10.81
C ALA A 103 19.06 -13.92 10.14
N GLY A 104 19.57 -12.79 10.61
CA GLY A 104 20.72 -12.11 10.02
C GLY A 104 20.44 -11.50 8.64
N VAL A 105 19.19 -11.07 8.40
CA VAL A 105 18.79 -10.36 7.17
C VAL A 105 19.60 -9.07 7.04
N ARG A 106 20.08 -8.79 5.85
CA ARG A 106 20.97 -7.65 5.58
C ARG A 106 20.24 -6.37 5.19
N ARG A 107 18.95 -6.47 4.81
CA ARG A 107 18.16 -5.32 4.37
C ARG A 107 16.67 -5.52 4.63
N ILE A 108 16.02 -4.46 5.11
CA ILE A 108 14.56 -4.38 5.20
C ILE A 108 14.05 -3.26 4.29
N VAL A 109 13.06 -3.57 3.46
CA VAL A 109 12.25 -2.58 2.74
C VAL A 109 10.85 -2.60 3.33
N HIS A 110 10.39 -1.46 3.85
CA HIS A 110 9.09 -1.33 4.50
C HIS A 110 8.17 -0.40 3.72
N LEU A 111 6.90 -0.78 3.59
CA LEU A 111 5.88 0.04 2.96
C LEU A 111 5.04 0.75 4.02
N SER A 112 5.19 2.07 4.09
CA SER A 112 4.43 2.97 4.95
C SER A 112 3.39 3.78 4.16
N ALA A 113 3.15 5.04 4.52
CA ALA A 113 2.24 5.95 3.83
C ALA A 113 2.66 7.41 4.04
N ILE A 114 2.36 8.30 3.10
CA ILE A 114 2.53 9.76 3.29
C ILE A 114 1.72 10.20 4.52
N GLY A 115 2.33 11.05 5.33
CA GLY A 115 1.74 11.54 6.58
C GLY A 115 1.87 10.59 7.78
N ALA A 116 2.55 9.44 7.64
CA ALA A 116 2.82 8.53 8.75
C ALA A 116 3.64 9.22 9.85
N SER A 117 3.17 9.14 11.09
CA SER A 117 3.84 9.69 12.28
C SER A 117 3.27 9.02 13.53
N ALA A 118 4.12 8.60 14.46
CA ALA A 118 3.69 8.02 15.74
C ALA A 118 2.84 8.99 16.60
N THR A 119 2.89 10.28 16.31
CA THR A 119 2.09 11.33 16.98
C THR A 119 0.86 11.77 16.17
N SER A 120 0.57 11.12 15.03
CA SER A 120 -0.57 11.48 14.19
C SER A 120 -1.90 11.36 14.95
N PRO A 121 -2.82 12.33 14.83
CA PRO A 121 -4.17 12.20 15.37
C PRO A 121 -4.99 11.11 14.67
N TYR A 122 -4.59 10.73 13.45
CA TYR A 122 -5.28 9.73 12.64
C TYR A 122 -4.74 8.32 12.97
N PRO A 123 -5.58 7.38 13.48
CA PRO A 123 -5.12 6.08 13.98
C PRO A 123 -4.35 5.26 12.94
N PHE A 124 -4.79 5.27 11.67
CA PHE A 124 -4.07 4.59 10.60
C PHE A 124 -2.65 5.15 10.42
N LEU A 125 -2.51 6.48 10.24
CA LEU A 125 -1.20 7.11 10.04
C LEU A 125 -0.31 6.99 11.28
N ARG A 126 -0.90 7.03 12.48
CA ARG A 126 -0.17 6.77 13.72
C ARG A 126 0.39 5.37 13.74
N SER A 127 -0.41 4.36 13.41
CA SER A 127 0.05 2.97 13.36
C SER A 127 1.14 2.73 12.32
N LYS A 128 1.09 3.44 11.18
CA LYS A 128 2.16 3.40 10.18
C LYS A 128 3.45 4.03 10.71
N GLY A 129 3.35 5.18 11.40
CA GLY A 129 4.49 5.84 12.04
C GLY A 129 5.14 4.98 13.12
N GLU A 130 4.35 4.36 14.00
CA GLU A 130 4.87 3.43 15.02
C GLU A 130 5.53 2.19 14.39
N GLY A 131 5.04 1.73 13.23
CA GLY A 131 5.69 0.68 12.44
C GLY A 131 7.02 1.15 11.83
N GLU A 132 7.09 2.37 11.31
CA GLU A 132 8.34 2.98 10.83
C GLU A 132 9.39 3.09 11.94
N ASP A 133 8.98 3.53 13.13
CA ASP A 133 9.88 3.64 14.28
C ASP A 133 10.51 2.28 14.62
N ALA A 134 9.74 1.19 14.55
CA ALA A 134 10.26 -0.15 14.76
C ALA A 134 11.27 -0.58 13.68
N VAL A 135 11.04 -0.21 12.41
CA VAL A 135 11.95 -0.53 11.31
C VAL A 135 13.23 0.31 11.37
N THR A 136 13.11 1.61 11.65
CA THR A 136 14.25 2.53 11.67
C THR A 136 15.13 2.35 12.91
N ALA A 137 14.57 1.86 14.02
CA ALA A 137 15.32 1.51 15.22
C ALA A 137 16.06 0.15 15.10
N ALA A 138 15.76 -0.65 14.09
CA ALA A 138 16.40 -1.94 13.87
C ALA A 138 17.89 -1.78 13.51
N ARG A 139 18.70 -2.79 13.82
CA ARG A 139 20.12 -2.84 13.45
C ARG A 139 20.35 -3.17 11.97
N ILE A 140 19.28 -3.48 11.24
CA ILE A 140 19.32 -3.82 9.82
C ILE A 140 19.17 -2.55 8.98
N PRO A 141 20.05 -2.30 7.99
CA PRO A 141 19.87 -1.22 7.03
C PRO A 141 18.46 -1.27 6.40
N SER A 142 17.73 -0.16 6.46
CA SER A 142 16.33 -0.13 6.05
C SER A 142 16.02 0.99 5.06
N VAL A 143 15.05 0.71 4.19
CA VAL A 143 14.40 1.68 3.30
C VAL A 143 12.91 1.66 3.59
N VAL A 144 12.36 2.82 3.90
CA VAL A 144 10.92 2.99 4.14
C VAL A 144 10.33 3.82 3.00
N PHE A 145 9.38 3.25 2.31
CA PHE A 145 8.61 3.98 1.30
C PHE A 145 7.33 4.52 1.91
N ARG A 146 7.07 5.82 1.71
CA ARG A 146 5.80 6.50 1.97
C ARG A 146 5.14 6.84 0.63
N PRO A 147 4.38 5.93 0.04
CA PRO A 147 3.69 6.21 -1.21
C PRO A 147 2.47 7.10 -0.99
N SER A 148 2.13 7.88 -2.02
CA SER A 148 0.79 8.39 -2.24
C SER A 148 -0.16 7.23 -2.60
N VAL A 149 -1.43 7.54 -2.88
CA VAL A 149 -2.41 6.54 -3.29
C VAL A 149 -1.90 5.73 -4.47
N LEU A 150 -1.99 4.41 -4.37
CA LEU A 150 -1.53 3.50 -5.40
C LEU A 150 -2.67 3.14 -6.37
N PHE A 151 -2.34 3.00 -7.66
CA PHE A 151 -3.26 2.53 -8.68
C PHE A 151 -2.64 1.46 -9.58
N GLY A 152 -3.48 0.70 -10.26
CA GLY A 152 -3.09 -0.33 -11.19
C GLY A 152 -3.98 -1.58 -11.10
N PRO A 153 -3.85 -2.54 -12.02
CA PRO A 153 -4.67 -3.75 -12.02
C PRO A 153 -4.66 -4.47 -10.67
N GLY A 154 -5.85 -4.65 -10.08
CA GLY A 154 -6.03 -5.31 -8.79
C GLY A 154 -5.91 -4.38 -7.57
N ASP A 155 -5.96 -3.05 -7.74
CA ASP A 155 -6.14 -2.13 -6.61
C ASP A 155 -7.58 -2.18 -6.06
N ASP A 156 -7.73 -1.73 -4.81
CA ASP A 156 -9.03 -1.64 -4.13
C ASP A 156 -9.55 -0.20 -4.04
N PHE A 157 -8.70 0.81 -4.26
CA PHE A 157 -9.07 2.20 -4.01
C PHE A 157 -10.02 2.74 -5.09
N PHE A 158 -9.63 2.62 -6.36
CA PHE A 158 -10.43 3.15 -7.47
C PHE A 158 -11.73 2.37 -7.71
N PRO A 159 -11.79 1.03 -7.58
CA PRO A 159 -13.06 0.30 -7.57
C PRO A 159 -14.03 0.77 -6.48
N ARG A 160 -13.55 1.03 -5.26
CA ARG A 160 -14.38 1.59 -4.17
C ARG A 160 -14.85 3.00 -4.48
N LEU A 161 -13.98 3.85 -5.02
CA LEU A 161 -14.37 5.17 -5.49
C LEU A 161 -15.41 5.07 -6.62
N GLY A 162 -15.27 4.10 -7.52
CA GLY A 162 -16.24 3.77 -8.57
C GLY A 162 -17.61 3.34 -8.06
N PHE A 163 -17.70 2.80 -6.84
CA PHE A 163 -19.00 2.49 -6.23
C PHE A 163 -19.91 3.72 -6.12
N ALA A 164 -19.34 4.89 -5.88
CA ALA A 164 -20.09 6.14 -5.84
C ALA A 164 -20.85 6.45 -7.15
N LEU A 165 -20.40 5.87 -8.28
CA LEU A 165 -21.04 6.05 -9.60
C LEU A 165 -22.37 5.28 -9.76
N HIS A 166 -22.77 4.49 -8.78
CA HIS A 166 -24.10 3.87 -8.71
C HIS A 166 -25.18 4.87 -8.27
N PHE A 167 -24.78 5.95 -7.62
CA PHE A 167 -25.71 7.00 -7.23
C PHE A 167 -25.97 7.97 -8.39
N PRO A 168 -27.18 8.55 -8.48
CA PRO A 168 -27.50 9.52 -9.52
C PRO A 168 -26.67 10.82 -9.41
N ILE A 169 -26.29 11.21 -8.20
CA ILE A 169 -25.42 12.33 -7.89
C ILE A 169 -24.30 11.83 -6.99
N VAL A 170 -23.05 12.10 -7.36
CA VAL A 170 -21.88 11.66 -6.61
C VAL A 170 -21.47 12.73 -5.58
N PRO A 171 -21.44 12.39 -4.28
CA PRO A 171 -20.97 13.32 -3.27
C PRO A 171 -19.47 13.51 -3.37
N VAL A 172 -19.02 14.77 -3.36
CA VAL A 172 -17.61 15.17 -3.29
C VAL A 172 -17.33 15.69 -1.88
N PRO A 173 -16.41 15.08 -1.13
CA PRO A 173 -16.08 15.54 0.21
C PRO A 173 -15.51 16.96 0.22
N GLY A 174 -16.09 17.84 1.04
CA GLY A 174 -15.72 19.24 1.10
C GLY A 174 -15.92 19.94 -0.24
N ASP A 175 -14.88 20.63 -0.69
CA ASP A 175 -14.81 21.26 -2.02
C ASP A 175 -14.11 20.38 -3.08
N GLY A 176 -13.61 19.22 -2.65
CA GLY A 176 -12.85 18.30 -3.51
C GLY A 176 -11.41 18.72 -3.79
N SER A 177 -10.86 19.68 -3.02
CA SER A 177 -9.50 20.21 -3.19
C SER A 177 -8.40 19.38 -2.56
N ALA A 178 -8.72 18.37 -1.74
CA ALA A 178 -7.74 17.46 -1.14
C ALA A 178 -6.80 16.92 -2.23
N ARG A 179 -5.48 16.97 -1.98
CA ARG A 179 -4.45 16.68 -2.98
C ARG A 179 -3.88 15.29 -2.82
N PHE A 180 -3.63 14.67 -3.96
CA PHE A 180 -3.03 13.34 -4.10
C PHE A 180 -1.99 13.37 -5.23
N GLN A 181 -1.07 12.43 -5.22
CA GLN A 181 -0.12 12.24 -6.31
C GLN A 181 -0.03 10.76 -6.67
N PRO A 182 -1.07 10.20 -7.35
CA PRO A 182 -1.24 8.76 -7.53
C PRO A 182 -0.02 8.12 -8.18
N LEU A 183 0.45 7.01 -7.60
CA LEU A 183 1.61 6.26 -8.07
C LEU A 183 1.17 4.90 -8.61
N HIS A 184 1.60 4.55 -9.82
CA HIS A 184 1.34 3.23 -10.39
C HIS A 184 2.11 2.16 -9.59
N VAL A 185 1.43 1.06 -9.24
CA VAL A 185 2.01 -0.02 -8.42
C VAL A 185 3.27 -0.64 -9.04
N GLY A 186 3.34 -0.72 -10.37
CA GLY A 186 4.53 -1.18 -11.08
C GLY A 186 5.74 -0.24 -10.90
N ASP A 187 5.51 1.06 -10.74
CA ASP A 187 6.59 2.03 -10.51
C ASP A 187 7.09 1.95 -9.06
N LEU A 188 6.18 1.72 -8.09
CA LEU A 188 6.55 1.35 -6.73
C LEU A 188 7.40 0.07 -6.72
N ALA A 189 6.99 -0.96 -7.47
CA ALA A 189 7.76 -2.21 -7.56
C ALA A 189 9.17 -1.98 -8.13
N LEU A 190 9.31 -1.08 -9.12
CA LEU A 190 10.63 -0.67 -9.65
C LEU A 190 11.47 0.02 -8.57
N ALA A 191 10.89 0.92 -7.77
CA ALA A 191 11.58 1.59 -6.66
C ALA A 191 12.02 0.60 -5.58
N ILE A 192 11.16 -0.36 -5.20
CA ILE A 192 11.50 -1.43 -4.25
C ILE A 192 12.66 -2.28 -4.82
N ARG A 193 12.61 -2.66 -6.10
CA ARG A 193 13.69 -3.40 -6.76
C ARG A 193 15.02 -2.62 -6.75
N ALA A 194 14.97 -1.32 -6.99
CA ALA A 194 16.15 -0.46 -6.92
C ALA A 194 16.71 -0.41 -5.48
N ALA A 195 15.85 -0.26 -4.46
CA ALA A 195 16.24 -0.28 -3.06
C ALA A 195 16.84 -1.61 -2.61
N LEU A 196 16.42 -2.73 -3.19
CA LEU A 196 16.98 -4.06 -2.92
C LEU A 196 18.42 -4.24 -3.48
N ARG A 197 18.80 -3.44 -4.50
CA ARG A 197 20.08 -3.57 -5.23
C ARG A 197 21.09 -2.49 -4.87
N ARG A 198 20.65 -1.42 -4.21
CA ARG A 198 21.47 -0.23 -3.95
C ARG A 198 21.73 -0.06 -2.47
N ASP A 199 22.97 -0.25 -2.04
CA ASP A 199 23.36 -0.13 -0.63
C ASP A 199 23.45 1.32 -0.15
N ASP A 200 23.57 2.27 -1.07
CA ASP A 200 23.61 3.71 -0.82
C ASP A 200 22.24 4.32 -0.52
N VAL A 201 21.14 3.61 -0.81
CA VAL A 201 19.78 4.09 -0.55
C VAL A 201 19.28 3.56 0.80
N LEU A 202 19.13 4.47 1.76
CA LEU A 202 18.63 4.18 3.12
C LEU A 202 17.65 5.25 3.57
N GLY A 203 16.88 4.94 4.63
CA GLY A 203 15.99 5.89 5.29
C GLY A 203 14.59 5.96 4.69
N ILE A 204 13.89 7.06 4.93
CA ILE A 204 12.49 7.27 4.58
C ILE A 204 12.38 8.08 3.29
N HIS A 205 11.59 7.59 2.34
CA HIS A 205 11.40 8.21 1.03
C HIS A 205 9.91 8.35 0.74
N GLU A 206 9.44 9.58 0.60
CA GLU A 206 8.11 9.86 0.08
C GLU A 206 8.11 9.74 -1.44
N ILE A 207 7.12 9.05 -1.99
CA ILE A 207 7.05 8.74 -3.42
C ILE A 207 5.62 8.92 -3.97
N GLY A 208 5.53 9.46 -5.16
CA GLY A 208 4.26 9.69 -5.87
C GLY A 208 4.43 9.63 -7.37
N GLY A 209 3.35 9.74 -8.08
CA GLY A 209 3.32 9.86 -9.54
C GLY A 209 3.97 11.16 -10.03
N PRO A 210 3.87 11.46 -11.34
CA PRO A 210 4.51 12.66 -11.90
C PRO A 210 3.81 13.96 -11.47
N ASP A 211 2.47 13.93 -11.37
CA ASP A 211 1.66 15.13 -11.17
C ASP A 211 0.71 15.01 -9.99
N PRO A 212 0.60 16.06 -9.15
CA PRO A 212 -0.44 16.11 -8.14
C PRO A 212 -1.81 16.33 -8.80
N VAL A 213 -2.84 15.73 -8.21
CA VAL A 213 -4.25 15.86 -8.61
C VAL A 213 -5.12 16.09 -7.39
N THR A 214 -6.26 16.76 -7.60
CA THR A 214 -7.28 16.95 -6.57
C THR A 214 -8.19 15.72 -6.47
N TYR A 215 -8.91 15.58 -5.35
CA TYR A 215 -9.93 14.53 -5.22
C TYR A 215 -10.98 14.60 -6.35
N ARG A 216 -11.34 15.83 -6.78
CA ARG A 216 -12.26 16.04 -7.89
C ARG A 216 -11.72 15.47 -9.19
N GLU A 217 -10.43 15.67 -9.46
CA GLU A 217 -9.76 15.09 -10.63
C GLU A 217 -9.63 13.57 -10.51
N LEU A 218 -9.31 13.03 -9.32
CA LEU A 218 -9.35 11.56 -9.09
C LEU A 218 -10.72 10.97 -9.46
N LEU A 219 -11.78 11.62 -9.02
CA LEU A 219 -13.15 11.19 -9.32
C LEU A 219 -13.46 11.29 -10.81
N ALA A 220 -13.02 12.38 -11.48
CA ALA A 220 -13.23 12.56 -12.91
C ALA A 220 -12.51 11.45 -13.74
N GLU A 221 -11.26 11.14 -13.41
CA GLU A 221 -10.50 10.04 -14.04
C GLU A 221 -11.15 8.67 -13.75
N THR A 222 -11.68 8.48 -12.53
CA THR A 222 -12.44 7.25 -12.19
C THR A 222 -13.70 7.13 -13.05
N MET A 223 -14.44 8.22 -13.23
CA MET A 223 -15.60 8.25 -14.14
C MET A 223 -15.21 7.91 -15.58
N ALA A 224 -14.09 8.46 -16.06
CA ALA A 224 -13.56 8.16 -17.39
C ALA A 224 -13.15 6.69 -17.52
N GLY A 225 -12.46 6.12 -16.52
CA GLY A 225 -12.08 4.71 -16.47
C GLY A 225 -13.29 3.76 -16.55
N TYR A 226 -14.38 4.08 -15.87
CA TYR A 226 -15.65 3.33 -15.94
C TYR A 226 -16.54 3.72 -17.15
N ARG A 227 -16.11 4.65 -18.01
CA ARG A 227 -16.91 5.22 -19.11
C ARG A 227 -18.29 5.71 -18.66
N LYS A 228 -18.36 6.27 -17.45
CA LYS A 228 -19.59 6.81 -16.83
C LYS A 228 -19.44 8.31 -16.62
N ARG A 229 -20.56 9.02 -16.69
CA ARG A 229 -20.64 10.44 -16.31
C ARG A 229 -21.76 10.61 -15.29
N ARG A 230 -21.47 11.31 -14.20
CA ARG A 230 -22.44 11.61 -13.14
C ARG A 230 -22.26 13.05 -12.69
N PRO A 231 -23.34 13.78 -12.41
CA PRO A 231 -23.26 15.06 -11.74
C PRO A 231 -22.64 14.86 -10.34
N THR A 232 -21.89 15.87 -9.91
CA THR A 232 -21.24 15.87 -8.60
C THR A 232 -21.83 16.96 -7.71
N MET A 233 -21.87 16.72 -6.40
CA MET A 233 -22.33 17.69 -5.41
C MET A 233 -21.34 17.75 -4.25
N ASN A 234 -20.91 18.96 -3.90
CA ASN A 234 -20.04 19.17 -2.74
C ASN A 234 -20.84 18.91 -1.46
N LEU A 235 -20.29 18.09 -0.58
CA LEU A 235 -20.88 17.77 0.69
C LEU A 235 -19.86 17.93 1.82
N PRO A 236 -20.13 18.78 2.83
CA PRO A 236 -19.22 18.93 3.96
C PRO A 236 -18.89 17.58 4.61
N VAL A 237 -17.60 17.33 4.86
CA VAL A 237 -17.12 16.06 5.44
C VAL A 237 -17.90 15.64 6.71
N PRO A 238 -18.20 16.55 7.66
CA PRO A 238 -19.00 16.18 8.83
C PRO A 238 -20.38 15.61 8.52
N LEU A 239 -21.01 16.03 7.40
CA LEU A 239 -22.32 15.52 6.97
C LEU A 239 -22.22 14.14 6.31
N MET A 240 -21.04 13.76 5.80
CA MET A 240 -20.78 12.44 5.21
C MET A 240 -20.49 11.36 6.27
N LYS A 241 -19.92 11.75 7.42
CA LYS A 241 -19.51 10.81 8.47
C LYS A 241 -20.63 9.91 9.02
N PRO A 242 -21.88 10.38 9.27
CA PRO A 242 -22.95 9.51 9.71
C PRO A 242 -23.29 8.40 8.70
N ALA A 243 -23.31 8.73 7.40
CA ALA A 243 -23.54 7.72 6.36
C ALA A 243 -22.36 6.73 6.25
N ALA A 244 -21.12 7.21 6.31
CA ALA A 244 -19.95 6.35 6.34
C ALA A 244 -19.97 5.40 7.54
N PHE A 245 -20.30 5.89 8.73
CA PHE A 245 -20.46 5.08 9.95
C PHE A 245 -21.55 4.01 9.82
N LEU A 246 -22.68 4.35 9.19
CA LEU A 246 -23.73 3.38 8.91
C LEU A 246 -23.24 2.30 7.94
N PHE A 247 -22.57 2.68 6.85
CA PHE A 247 -22.00 1.72 5.89
C PHE A 247 -21.01 0.78 6.56
N GLU A 248 -20.15 1.28 7.46
CA GLU A 248 -19.23 0.45 8.22
C GLU A 248 -19.92 -0.60 9.09
N ARG A 249 -21.15 -0.35 9.54
CA ARG A 249 -21.91 -1.30 10.38
C ARG A 249 -22.70 -2.33 9.58
N VAL A 250 -23.21 -1.95 8.40
CA VAL A 250 -24.17 -2.76 7.65
C VAL A 250 -23.49 -3.52 6.51
N MET A 251 -22.40 -2.98 5.93
CA MET A 251 -21.74 -3.57 4.77
C MET A 251 -20.46 -4.30 5.17
N ALA A 252 -20.29 -5.50 4.63
CA ALA A 252 -19.01 -6.23 4.80
C ALA A 252 -17.83 -5.49 4.15
N ASP A 253 -18.06 -4.75 3.07
CA ASP A 253 -17.08 -3.92 2.38
C ASP A 253 -17.67 -2.53 2.07
N PRO A 254 -17.54 -1.55 3.00
CA PRO A 254 -18.11 -0.23 2.81
C PRO A 254 -17.35 0.54 1.71
N PRO A 255 -18.07 1.31 0.89
CA PRO A 255 -17.46 2.13 -0.17
C PRO A 255 -16.62 3.27 0.38
N VAL A 256 -16.91 3.74 1.59
CA VAL A 256 -16.17 4.79 2.30
C VAL A 256 -16.24 4.54 3.81
N THR A 257 -15.16 4.86 4.52
CA THR A 257 -15.08 4.78 5.98
C THR A 257 -14.90 6.17 6.59
N VAL A 258 -15.25 6.32 7.87
CA VAL A 258 -15.02 7.57 8.61
C VAL A 258 -13.51 7.90 8.61
N ALA A 259 -12.66 6.90 8.83
CA ALA A 259 -11.22 7.07 8.81
C ALA A 259 -10.70 7.57 7.44
N GLN A 260 -11.24 7.07 6.34
CA GLN A 260 -10.88 7.56 5.00
C GLN A 260 -11.30 9.01 4.77
N LEU A 261 -12.48 9.41 5.26
CA LEU A 261 -12.92 10.81 5.21
C LEU A 261 -12.01 11.73 6.03
N ASP A 262 -11.54 11.27 7.19
CA ASP A 262 -10.60 12.04 8.01
C ASP A 262 -9.24 12.22 7.33
N LEU A 263 -8.77 11.23 6.58
CA LEU A 263 -7.50 11.30 5.84
C LEU A 263 -7.52 12.31 4.69
N LEU A 264 -8.69 12.77 4.23
CA LEU A 264 -8.78 13.85 3.24
C LEU A 264 -8.28 15.21 3.77
N ALA A 265 -8.12 15.37 5.07
CA ALA A 265 -7.51 16.55 5.69
C ALA A 265 -5.97 16.54 5.60
N VAL A 266 -5.37 15.42 5.19
CA VAL A 266 -3.91 15.25 5.07
C VAL A 266 -3.52 15.37 3.60
N ASP A 267 -2.57 16.26 3.29
CA ASP A 267 -1.98 16.33 1.94
C ASP A 267 -1.28 14.99 1.64
N ASN A 268 -1.70 14.36 0.54
CA ASN A 268 -1.17 13.06 0.11
C ASN A 268 -0.23 13.21 -1.09
N THR A 269 0.58 14.28 -1.08
CA THR A 269 1.63 14.55 -2.07
C THR A 269 3.01 14.46 -1.42
N PRO A 270 4.02 13.81 -2.06
CA PRO A 270 5.37 13.70 -1.51
C PRO A 270 6.11 15.04 -1.56
N HIS A 271 6.88 15.33 -0.51
CA HIS A 271 7.74 16.52 -0.42
C HIS A 271 9.09 16.22 0.24
N PRO A 272 10.20 16.00 -0.52
CA PRO A 272 10.29 15.90 -1.98
C PRO A 272 9.82 14.54 -2.52
N ASN A 273 9.48 14.48 -3.82
CA ASN A 273 9.21 13.19 -4.49
C ASN A 273 10.53 12.50 -4.84
N ALA A 274 10.79 11.37 -4.20
CA ALA A 274 12.06 10.64 -4.37
C ALA A 274 12.14 9.80 -5.65
N MET A 275 11.05 9.65 -6.42
CA MET A 275 11.01 8.73 -7.57
C MET A 275 12.09 9.02 -8.61
N ASP A 276 12.24 10.26 -9.06
CA ASP A 276 13.24 10.63 -10.05
C ASP A 276 14.61 10.89 -9.38
N GLN A 277 14.65 11.69 -8.33
CA GLN A 277 15.88 12.17 -7.71
C GLN A 277 16.72 11.07 -7.05
N VAL A 278 16.05 10.11 -6.37
CA VAL A 278 16.74 9.04 -5.63
C VAL A 278 16.77 7.76 -6.45
N PHE A 279 15.66 7.40 -7.08
CA PHE A 279 15.53 6.10 -7.76
C PHE A 279 15.76 6.19 -9.27
N GLY A 280 15.80 7.39 -9.86
CA GLY A 280 15.96 7.57 -11.31
C GLY A 280 14.79 7.03 -12.12
N ILE A 281 13.61 6.96 -11.50
CA ILE A 281 12.41 6.40 -12.10
C ILE A 281 11.46 7.54 -12.46
N ARG A 282 11.07 7.62 -13.74
CA ARG A 282 10.00 8.49 -14.21
C ARG A 282 8.66 7.76 -14.08
N PRO A 283 7.80 8.15 -13.13
CA PRO A 283 6.54 7.45 -12.90
C PRO A 283 5.58 7.61 -14.08
N ARG A 284 4.74 6.62 -14.28
CA ARG A 284 3.65 6.64 -15.26
C ARG A 284 2.61 7.67 -14.88
N ALA A 285 2.06 8.36 -15.89
CA ALA A 285 0.99 9.30 -15.70
C ALA A 285 -0.28 8.59 -15.20
N PHE A 286 -0.95 9.24 -14.26
CA PHE A 286 -2.26 8.81 -13.76
C PHE A 286 -3.38 9.24 -14.72
N ARG A 287 -3.28 10.45 -15.29
CA ARG A 287 -4.22 11.00 -16.26
C ARG A 287 -4.12 10.29 -17.60
N ASP A 288 -5.06 10.54 -18.51
CA ASP A 288 -5.05 10.06 -19.90
C ASP A 288 -5.01 8.53 -20.05
N GLY A 289 -5.86 7.86 -19.28
CA GLY A 289 -6.06 6.41 -19.41
C GLY A 289 -5.31 5.55 -18.37
N GLY A 290 -4.70 6.16 -17.36
CA GLY A 290 -4.08 5.41 -16.25
C GLY A 290 -5.04 4.43 -15.56
N LEU A 291 -6.35 4.71 -15.59
CA LEU A 291 -7.41 3.85 -15.03
C LEU A 291 -8.16 3.01 -16.08
N SER A 292 -7.60 2.80 -17.27
CA SER A 292 -8.25 2.04 -18.35
C SER A 292 -8.58 0.59 -17.96
N TYR A 293 -7.86 0.00 -17.00
CA TYR A 293 -8.12 -1.34 -16.47
C TYR A 293 -9.49 -1.46 -15.76
N LEU A 294 -10.11 -0.34 -15.30
CA LEU A 294 -11.42 -0.36 -14.63
C LEU A 294 -12.57 -0.69 -15.59
N SER A 295 -12.40 -0.52 -16.90
CA SER A 295 -13.41 -0.86 -17.91
C SER A 295 -13.36 -2.31 -18.37
N ALA A 296 -12.35 -3.07 -17.94
CA ALA A 296 -12.13 -4.46 -18.38
C ALA A 296 -12.70 -5.52 -17.42
N GLY A 297 -13.41 -5.07 -16.35
CA GLY A 297 -14.02 -5.92 -15.30
C GLY A 297 -15.54 -5.94 -15.37
#